data_8b17d3fa798eba39435b3eb8778ba8fc
#
_entry.id   8b17d3fa798eba39435b3eb8778ba8fc
#
_cell.length_a   1.000
_cell.length_b   1.000
_cell.length_c   1.000
_cell.angle_alpha   90.00
_cell.angle_beta   90.00
_cell.angle_gamma   90.00
#
_symmetry.space_group_name_H-M   'P 1'
#
loop_
_entity.id
_entity.type
_entity.pdbx_description
1 polymer ?
#
loop_
_entity_poly.entity_id
_entity_poly.type
_entity_poly.pdbx_seq_one_letter_code
_entity_poly.pdbx_strand_id
1 'polypeptide(L)'
;VKQTIFLLSLLLLWRCGDSPVSEQMEEKTPEVVIPETKFGLDLDRFSIVERKIKSGDTFGKILEGLNIDYPQVYNILEALKGTEVSVRKLTLGKPYSVFYTKDSLQRPEYFVYHPSIASYTLIHLQDSLYGAKISKPVQIRELSASGVIESSLYETLQNSNINEDMTYSLSEIYAWTIDFFRLQKGDRFKVIYTEKFVDDSISIGIDRIKAAYFEHKGEPLYAFEFESDPEKGIIDYFDQNAKNLRRAFLQGPLKFNRISSRYNLKRRIAYYGNRIRPHKGTDFAASVGTPILATASGNVVKSAYTKGNGNYVTIKHNNTYSTQYLHMKKRKVRVGEYVKQGDVIGWVGMTGNTSGPHVCYRFWKNGQQVDPFKQKLPDAKPISSELKSKFAVKMEPYKEQLDCIGFEESTPVQMADFQQNNKNGKNTSQS
;
A
#
# COMPACT_ATOMS: atom_id res chain seq x y z
N VAL A 1 85.62 9.95 -9.25
CA VAL A 1 86.33 11.22 -9.28
C VAL A 1 85.44 12.25 -8.57
N LYS A 2 85.87 12.56 -7.32
CA LYS A 2 85.97 13.90 -6.66
C LYS A 2 84.79 14.89 -6.88
N GLN A 3 84.22 15.57 -5.96
CA GLN A 3 84.87 16.31 -4.81
C GLN A 3 83.80 16.77 -3.81
N THR A 4 84.12 16.62 -2.57
CA THR A 4 83.61 17.20 -1.36
C THR A 4 83.73 18.75 -1.38
N ILE A 5 82.76 19.49 -0.89
CA ILE A 5 82.97 20.79 -0.30
C ILE A 5 82.09 20.93 0.95
N PHE A 6 82.75 21.11 2.06
CA PHE A 6 82.38 21.53 3.40
C PHE A 6 82.23 23.06 3.42
N LEU A 7 81.19 23.58 4.00
CA LEU A 7 81.26 24.96 4.58
C LEU A 7 80.32 25.10 5.76
N LEU A 8 80.92 25.46 6.75
CA LEU A 8 80.81 25.74 8.15
C LEU A 8 79.98 27.03 8.42
N SER A 9 79.29 27.00 9.57
CA SER A 9 78.99 28.11 10.52
C SER A 9 78.02 29.22 10.10
N LEU A 10 77.02 29.44 10.87
CA LEU A 10 77.04 30.49 11.92
C LEU A 10 75.82 30.43 12.83
N LEU A 11 76.04 30.14 14.10
CA LEU A 11 75.06 30.33 15.16
C LEU A 11 74.87 31.85 15.39
N LEU A 12 73.61 32.33 15.25
CA LEU A 12 73.23 33.60 15.84
C LEU A 12 72.00 33.31 16.74
N LEU A 13 72.33 33.33 18.03
CA LEU A 13 71.35 33.38 19.11
C LEU A 13 70.70 34.78 19.10
N TRP A 14 69.39 34.80 18.78
CA TRP A 14 68.60 35.96 19.15
C TRP A 14 67.58 35.53 20.20
N ARG A 15 67.84 36.07 21.37
CA ARG A 15 66.98 36.12 22.53
C ARG A 15 65.91 37.17 22.22
N CYS A 16 64.65 36.80 22.17
CA CYS A 16 63.55 37.75 22.18
C CYS A 16 62.52 37.33 23.22
N GLY A 17 62.08 38.34 23.92
CA GLY A 17 61.42 38.29 25.19
C GLY A 17 60.02 37.69 25.20
N ASP A 18 59.61 37.28 26.38
CA ASP A 18 58.27 36.86 26.77
C ASP A 18 57.26 38.00 26.53
N SER A 19 56.38 37.77 25.56
CA SER A 19 55.14 38.52 25.48
C SER A 19 54.06 37.71 26.23
N PRO A 20 53.23 38.34 27.04
CA PRO A 20 52.19 37.63 27.76
C PRO A 20 51.16 37.05 26.74
N VAL A 21 50.95 35.71 26.78
CA VAL A 21 49.87 35.03 26.09
C VAL A 21 48.56 35.57 26.66
N SER A 22 47.87 36.39 25.90
CA SER A 22 46.47 36.71 26.19
C SER A 22 45.66 35.41 26.07
N GLU A 23 45.21 34.86 27.19
CA GLU A 23 44.15 33.87 27.21
C GLU A 23 42.94 34.44 26.46
N GLN A 24 42.79 34.05 25.21
CA GLN A 24 41.51 34.20 24.53
C GLN A 24 40.54 33.26 25.26
N MET A 25 39.67 33.84 26.08
CA MET A 25 38.48 33.17 26.55
C MET A 25 37.71 32.73 25.30
N GLU A 26 37.75 31.42 24.96
CA GLU A 26 36.80 30.83 24.04
C GLU A 26 35.40 31.08 24.63
N GLU A 27 34.70 32.01 24.01
CA GLU A 27 33.29 32.23 24.25
C GLU A 27 32.57 30.95 23.81
N LYS A 28 32.31 30.05 24.78
CA LYS A 28 31.47 28.87 24.56
C LYS A 28 30.13 29.39 24.06
N THR A 29 29.90 29.26 22.76
CA THR A 29 28.57 29.40 22.16
C THR A 29 27.63 28.54 22.98
N PRO A 30 26.52 29.08 23.50
CA PRO A 30 25.58 28.26 24.27
C PRO A 30 25.08 27.13 23.38
N GLU A 31 25.29 25.92 23.84
CA GLU A 31 24.74 24.71 23.20
C GLU A 31 23.23 24.87 23.22
N VAL A 32 22.63 25.07 22.03
CA VAL A 32 21.18 25.17 21.88
C VAL A 32 20.62 23.79 22.17
N VAL A 33 20.21 23.55 23.40
CA VAL A 33 19.47 22.33 23.79
C VAL A 33 18.13 22.39 23.10
N ILE A 34 17.99 21.61 22.02
CA ILE A 34 16.70 21.43 21.36
C ILE A 34 15.88 20.53 22.28
N PRO A 35 14.74 21.00 22.83
CA PRO A 35 13.92 20.19 23.73
C PRO A 35 13.41 18.95 23.00
N GLU A 36 13.44 17.80 23.67
CA GLU A 36 12.87 16.57 23.14
C GLU A 36 11.34 16.74 23.02
N THR A 37 10.82 16.50 21.82
CA THR A 37 9.38 16.66 21.56
C THR A 37 8.75 15.35 21.13
N LYS A 38 7.49 15.12 21.54
CA LYS A 38 6.66 14.01 21.05
C LYS A 38 5.29 14.55 20.66
N PHE A 39 4.86 14.26 19.42
CA PHE A 39 3.62 14.83 18.84
C PHE A 39 3.60 16.36 18.80
N GLY A 40 4.77 17.00 18.74
CA GLY A 40 4.91 18.45 18.79
C GLY A 40 4.78 19.06 20.19
N LEU A 41 4.71 18.22 21.24
CA LEU A 41 4.66 18.63 22.63
C LEU A 41 6.00 18.44 23.31
N ASP A 42 6.45 19.44 24.04
CA ASP A 42 7.71 19.49 24.77
C ASP A 42 7.69 18.51 25.98
N LEU A 43 8.59 17.53 25.97
CA LEU A 43 8.68 16.50 27.02
C LEU A 43 9.23 17.04 28.36
N ASP A 44 9.86 18.20 28.37
CA ASP A 44 10.28 18.83 29.61
C ASP A 44 9.08 19.35 30.42
N ARG A 45 7.99 19.68 29.74
CA ARG A 45 6.75 20.21 30.34
C ARG A 45 5.75 19.13 30.75
N PHE A 46 5.80 17.95 30.13
CA PHE A 46 4.78 16.91 30.27
C PHE A 46 5.37 15.55 30.64
N SER A 47 4.63 14.82 31.46
CA SER A 47 4.76 13.38 31.63
C SER A 47 3.75 12.66 30.75
N ILE A 48 4.12 11.48 30.17
CA ILE A 48 3.30 10.76 29.23
C ILE A 48 2.88 9.41 29.81
N VAL A 49 1.59 9.09 29.67
CA VAL A 49 1.05 7.75 29.95
C VAL A 49 0.47 7.18 28.65
N GLU A 50 1.04 6.07 28.20
CA GLU A 50 0.57 5.37 27.00
C GLU A 50 -0.33 4.20 27.35
N ARG A 51 -1.44 4.08 26.62
CA ARG A 51 -2.43 3.02 26.81
C ARG A 51 -2.97 2.55 25.46
N LYS A 52 -3.72 1.44 25.46
CA LYS A 52 -4.43 0.92 24.28
C LYS A 52 -5.93 0.92 24.53
N ILE A 53 -6.70 1.20 23.47
CA ILE A 53 -8.16 1.13 23.49
C ILE A 53 -8.59 -0.32 23.79
N LYS A 54 -9.41 -0.48 24.80
CA LYS A 54 -9.97 -1.76 25.24
C LYS A 54 -11.43 -1.93 24.76
N SER A 55 -11.94 -3.14 24.84
CA SER A 55 -13.34 -3.42 24.53
C SER A 55 -14.26 -2.66 25.49
N GLY A 56 -15.22 -1.92 24.94
CA GLY A 56 -16.16 -1.10 25.72
C GLY A 56 -15.67 0.31 26.06
N ASP A 57 -14.43 0.67 25.68
CA ASP A 57 -13.94 2.04 25.82
C ASP A 57 -14.69 2.98 24.86
N THR A 58 -15.08 4.12 25.39
CA THR A 58 -15.51 5.29 24.63
C THR A 58 -14.66 6.47 25.04
N PHE A 59 -14.59 7.50 24.21
CA PHE A 59 -13.81 8.69 24.54
C PHE A 59 -14.25 9.29 25.90
N GLY A 60 -15.56 9.42 26.13
CA GLY A 60 -16.09 9.90 27.41
C GLY A 60 -15.64 9.06 28.61
N LYS A 61 -15.74 7.70 28.52
CA LYS A 61 -15.28 6.83 29.61
C LYS A 61 -13.79 6.92 29.88
N ILE A 62 -13.00 7.15 28.84
CA ILE A 62 -11.55 7.34 29.01
C ILE A 62 -11.31 8.66 29.77
N LEU A 63 -11.99 9.74 29.39
CA LEU A 63 -11.86 11.04 30.07
C LEU A 63 -12.37 11.00 31.52
N GLU A 64 -13.48 10.33 31.81
CA GLU A 64 -13.96 10.08 33.19
C GLU A 64 -12.89 9.35 34.02
N GLY A 65 -12.22 8.33 33.41
CA GLY A 65 -11.10 7.63 34.05
C GLY A 65 -9.85 8.49 34.28
N LEU A 66 -9.78 9.67 33.67
CA LEU A 66 -8.77 10.70 33.89
C LEU A 66 -9.22 11.78 34.89
N ASN A 67 -10.33 11.60 35.59
CA ASN A 67 -10.96 12.54 36.51
C ASN A 67 -11.42 13.86 35.83
N ILE A 68 -11.78 13.79 34.54
CA ILE A 68 -12.42 14.89 33.83
C ILE A 68 -13.93 14.72 33.99
N ASP A 69 -14.58 15.74 34.55
CA ASP A 69 -16.00 15.70 34.83
C ASP A 69 -16.90 15.76 33.57
N TYR A 70 -18.14 15.33 33.70
CA TYR A 70 -19.09 15.27 32.59
C TYR A 70 -19.31 16.62 31.88
N PRO A 71 -19.47 17.76 32.57
CA PRO A 71 -19.56 19.05 31.93
C PRO A 71 -18.37 19.38 31.04
N GLN A 72 -17.16 19.08 31.49
CA GLN A 72 -15.93 19.29 30.68
C GLN A 72 -15.84 18.34 29.51
N VAL A 73 -16.21 17.06 29.68
CA VAL A 73 -16.33 16.09 28.57
C VAL A 73 -17.28 16.61 27.49
N TYR A 74 -18.45 17.17 27.92
CA TYR A 74 -19.40 17.76 26.99
C TYR A 74 -18.80 18.94 26.22
N ASN A 75 -18.13 19.87 26.90
CA ASN A 75 -17.50 21.04 26.30
C ASN A 75 -16.41 20.63 25.30
N ILE A 76 -15.58 19.60 25.61
CA ILE A 76 -14.61 19.07 24.70
C ILE A 76 -15.29 18.51 23.43
N LEU A 77 -16.36 17.74 23.58
CA LEU A 77 -17.10 17.18 22.45
C LEU A 77 -17.76 18.27 21.58
N GLU A 78 -18.25 19.36 22.18
CA GLU A 78 -18.78 20.51 21.45
C GLU A 78 -17.68 21.23 20.66
N ALA A 79 -16.52 21.46 21.30
CA ALA A 79 -15.37 22.09 20.61
C ALA A 79 -14.85 21.27 19.44
N LEU A 80 -15.03 19.96 19.45
CA LEU A 80 -14.65 19.09 18.33
C LEU A 80 -15.68 19.03 17.19
N LYS A 81 -16.89 19.58 17.38
CA LYS A 81 -17.91 19.62 16.33
C LYS A 81 -17.46 20.47 15.15
N GLY A 82 -17.65 19.95 13.95
CA GLY A 82 -17.25 20.65 12.71
C GLY A 82 -15.75 20.59 12.38
N THR A 83 -14.94 19.97 13.26
CA THR A 83 -13.53 19.69 12.97
C THR A 83 -13.36 18.34 12.25
N GLU A 84 -12.17 18.06 11.71
CA GLU A 84 -11.83 16.74 11.13
C GLU A 84 -11.64 15.65 12.20
N VAL A 85 -11.71 16.00 13.47
CA VAL A 85 -11.49 15.09 14.60
C VAL A 85 -12.74 14.25 14.85
N SER A 86 -12.61 12.95 14.83
CA SER A 86 -13.68 12.01 15.17
C SER A 86 -13.25 11.09 16.30
N VAL A 87 -13.82 11.31 17.47
CA VAL A 87 -13.63 10.46 18.67
C VAL A 87 -14.77 9.46 18.89
N ARG A 88 -15.76 9.43 17.98
CA ARG A 88 -16.93 8.53 18.08
C ARG A 88 -16.61 7.06 17.79
N LYS A 89 -15.51 6.78 17.09
CA LYS A 89 -15.09 5.42 16.70
C LYS A 89 -13.61 5.23 17.05
N LEU A 90 -13.35 4.95 18.29
CA LEU A 90 -12.05 4.48 18.75
C LEU A 90 -11.89 3.00 18.34
N THR A 91 -10.76 2.66 17.74
CA THR A 91 -10.50 1.29 17.25
C THR A 91 -9.82 0.47 18.34
N LEU A 92 -10.39 -0.68 18.64
CA LEU A 92 -9.84 -1.64 19.62
C LEU A 92 -8.36 -1.95 19.33
N GLY A 93 -7.53 -1.93 20.37
CA GLY A 93 -6.10 -2.22 20.30
C GLY A 93 -5.22 -1.08 19.83
N LYS A 94 -5.79 0.02 19.29
CA LYS A 94 -5.01 1.18 18.89
C LYS A 94 -4.51 1.96 20.10
N PRO A 95 -3.26 2.48 20.06
CA PRO A 95 -2.68 3.21 21.16
C PRO A 95 -3.27 4.63 21.28
N TYR A 96 -3.25 5.13 22.52
CA TYR A 96 -3.42 6.54 22.82
C TYR A 96 -2.46 6.96 23.95
N SER A 97 -2.09 8.24 23.96
CA SER A 97 -1.22 8.83 24.98
C SER A 97 -1.97 9.96 25.68
N VAL A 98 -1.76 10.06 26.97
CA VAL A 98 -2.23 11.19 27.78
C VAL A 98 -1.01 11.94 28.31
N PHE A 99 -0.97 13.23 28.08
CA PHE A 99 0.07 14.13 28.56
C PHE A 99 -0.43 14.83 29.80
N TYR A 100 0.32 14.72 30.87
CA TYR A 100 0.05 15.34 32.16
C TYR A 100 1.04 16.46 32.42
N THR A 101 0.59 17.57 33.00
CA THR A 101 1.47 18.63 33.48
C THR A 101 2.46 18.09 34.51
N LYS A 102 3.72 18.58 34.51
CA LYS A 102 4.73 18.22 35.53
C LYS A 102 4.66 19.08 36.79
N ASP A 103 3.56 19.82 36.97
CA ASP A 103 3.28 20.56 38.19
C ASP A 103 2.75 19.64 39.31
N SER A 104 2.51 20.22 40.50
CA SER A 104 1.96 19.49 41.67
C SER A 104 0.57 18.90 41.45
N LEU A 105 -0.18 19.37 40.46
CA LEU A 105 -1.56 18.96 40.17
C LEU A 105 -1.61 17.78 39.19
N GLN A 106 -0.57 17.56 38.37
CA GLN A 106 -0.50 16.48 37.37
C GLN A 106 -1.79 16.34 36.56
N ARG A 107 -2.30 17.46 36.03
CA ARG A 107 -3.56 17.47 35.28
C ARG A 107 -3.37 16.88 33.88
N PRO A 108 -4.32 16.07 33.36
CA PRO A 108 -4.33 15.63 31.97
C PRO A 108 -4.58 16.86 31.08
N GLU A 109 -3.62 17.21 30.21
CA GLU A 109 -3.69 18.39 29.37
C GLU A 109 -3.90 18.07 27.91
N TYR A 110 -3.28 16.98 27.41
CA TYR A 110 -3.50 16.52 26.04
C TYR A 110 -3.85 15.04 26.00
N PHE A 111 -4.78 14.71 25.10
CA PHE A 111 -5.09 13.36 24.70
C PHE A 111 -4.68 13.18 23.23
N VAL A 112 -3.82 12.21 22.96
CA VAL A 112 -3.33 11.91 21.60
C VAL A 112 -3.74 10.51 21.22
N TYR A 113 -4.60 10.38 20.20
CA TYR A 113 -5.05 9.10 19.68
C TYR A 113 -4.33 8.75 18.37
N HIS A 114 -3.81 7.54 18.27
CA HIS A 114 -2.99 7.07 17.15
C HIS A 114 -3.74 6.01 16.32
N PRO A 115 -4.65 6.40 15.41
CA PRO A 115 -5.38 5.45 14.58
C PRO A 115 -4.48 4.73 13.58
N SER A 116 -3.39 5.38 13.14
CA SER A 116 -2.41 4.85 12.20
C SER A 116 -0.99 5.37 12.51
N ILE A 117 0.01 4.78 11.89
CA ILE A 117 1.40 5.25 12.01
C ILE A 117 1.59 6.63 11.35
N ALA A 118 0.83 6.89 10.26
CA ALA A 118 0.94 8.10 9.46
C ALA A 118 0.11 9.28 9.96
N SER A 119 -0.73 9.10 10.98
CA SER A 119 -1.55 10.19 11.50
C SER A 119 -1.96 9.97 12.95
N TYR A 120 -2.13 11.07 13.67
CA TYR A 120 -2.67 11.07 15.03
C TYR A 120 -3.67 12.20 15.20
N THR A 121 -4.50 12.07 16.23
CA THR A 121 -5.45 13.09 16.65
C THR A 121 -4.97 13.63 17.98
N LEU A 122 -4.71 14.93 18.06
CA LEU A 122 -4.33 15.64 19.26
C LEU A 122 -5.53 16.44 19.76
N ILE A 123 -5.87 16.30 21.04
CA ILE A 123 -6.99 17.01 21.68
C ILE A 123 -6.45 17.67 22.94
N HIS A 124 -6.61 18.98 23.06
CA HIS A 124 -6.35 19.74 24.27
C HIS A 124 -7.57 19.66 25.19
N LEU A 125 -7.34 19.30 26.46
CA LEU A 125 -8.41 18.93 27.41
C LEU A 125 -8.73 20.03 28.42
N GLN A 126 -7.91 21.11 28.50
CA GLN A 126 -8.02 22.17 29.45
C GLN A 126 -8.55 23.48 28.83
N ASP A 127 -8.31 24.62 29.41
CA ASP A 127 -8.90 25.93 29.15
C ASP A 127 -9.07 26.35 27.67
N SER A 128 -8.19 25.93 26.80
CA SER A 128 -8.27 26.21 25.36
C SER A 128 -8.66 24.94 24.60
N LEU A 129 -9.93 24.53 24.68
CA LEU A 129 -10.42 23.29 24.06
C LEU A 129 -10.28 23.34 22.54
N TYR A 130 -9.48 22.46 21.97
CA TYR A 130 -9.38 22.24 20.53
C TYR A 130 -8.96 20.80 20.20
N GLY A 131 -9.19 20.41 18.97
CA GLY A 131 -8.69 19.15 18.45
C GLY A 131 -8.23 19.31 17.02
N ALA A 132 -7.11 18.65 16.69
CA ALA A 132 -6.54 18.61 15.36
C ALA A 132 -6.20 17.19 14.95
N LYS A 133 -6.48 16.86 13.70
CA LYS A 133 -5.94 15.66 13.06
C LYS A 133 -4.65 16.04 12.36
N ILE A 134 -3.56 15.43 12.78
CA ILE A 134 -2.24 15.71 12.27
C ILE A 134 -1.78 14.51 11.44
N SER A 135 -1.46 14.77 10.18
CA SER A 135 -0.85 13.79 9.28
C SER A 135 0.64 14.03 9.23
N LYS A 136 1.43 12.98 9.41
CA LYS A 136 2.87 13.03 9.26
C LYS A 136 3.23 13.20 7.79
N PRO A 137 4.31 13.89 7.45
CA PRO A 137 4.80 13.95 6.08
C PRO A 137 5.15 12.55 5.61
N VAL A 138 4.65 12.20 4.40
CA VAL A 138 4.94 10.92 3.76
C VAL A 138 6.00 11.13 2.71
N GLN A 139 7.11 10.43 2.83
CA GLN A 139 8.16 10.36 1.81
C GLN A 139 7.90 9.16 0.91
N ILE A 140 8.04 9.34 -0.39
CA ILE A 140 7.98 8.26 -1.38
C ILE A 140 9.40 8.00 -1.86
N ARG A 141 9.88 6.77 -1.70
CA ARG A 141 11.23 6.36 -2.14
C ARG A 141 11.11 5.27 -3.19
N GLU A 142 11.95 5.36 -4.23
CA GLU A 142 12.07 4.31 -5.23
C GLU A 142 13.13 3.30 -4.77
N LEU A 143 12.73 2.05 -4.72
CA LEU A 143 13.50 0.91 -4.25
C LEU A 143 13.55 -0.16 -5.32
N SER A 144 14.56 -1.03 -5.25
CA SER A 144 14.61 -2.25 -6.03
C SER A 144 14.77 -3.47 -5.14
N ALA A 145 14.26 -4.60 -5.62
CA ALA A 145 14.43 -5.88 -4.95
C ALA A 145 14.46 -7.01 -5.98
N SER A 146 15.07 -8.12 -5.61
CA SER A 146 15.10 -9.35 -6.40
C SER A 146 15.00 -10.56 -5.49
N GLY A 147 14.76 -11.73 -6.06
CA GLY A 147 14.76 -12.96 -5.30
C GLY A 147 14.61 -14.20 -6.19
N VAL A 148 15.04 -15.32 -5.63
CA VAL A 148 14.89 -16.64 -6.22
C VAL A 148 13.90 -17.43 -5.37
N ILE A 149 12.89 -18.01 -6.01
CA ILE A 149 11.82 -18.77 -5.33
C ILE A 149 12.36 -20.14 -4.91
N GLU A 150 12.35 -20.40 -3.62
CA GLU A 150 12.68 -21.71 -3.05
C GLU A 150 11.43 -22.57 -2.78
N SER A 151 10.36 -21.94 -2.34
CA SER A 151 9.07 -22.59 -2.01
C SER A 151 7.87 -21.77 -2.48
N SER A 152 7.78 -20.50 -2.09
CA SER A 152 6.71 -19.58 -2.46
C SER A 152 7.23 -18.14 -2.57
N LEU A 153 6.55 -17.33 -3.37
CA LEU A 153 6.86 -15.88 -3.45
C LEU A 153 6.76 -15.20 -2.07
N TYR A 154 5.72 -15.53 -1.30
CA TYR A 154 5.51 -14.94 0.02
C TYR A 154 6.69 -15.19 0.96
N GLU A 155 7.16 -16.44 1.06
CA GLU A 155 8.29 -16.80 1.91
C GLU A 155 9.59 -16.16 1.44
N THR A 156 9.83 -16.11 0.14
CA THR A 156 11.00 -15.43 -0.44
C THR A 156 11.00 -13.94 -0.06
N LEU A 157 9.88 -13.25 -0.16
CA LEU A 157 9.75 -11.84 0.20
C LEU A 157 9.93 -11.60 1.70
N GLN A 158 9.36 -12.47 2.55
CA GLN A 158 9.54 -12.39 4.01
C GLN A 158 11.01 -12.55 4.41
N ASN A 159 11.71 -13.53 3.85
CA ASN A 159 13.12 -13.79 4.15
C ASN A 159 14.03 -12.62 3.69
N SER A 160 13.58 -11.85 2.71
CA SER A 160 14.26 -10.67 2.18
C SER A 160 13.83 -9.35 2.83
N ASN A 161 13.03 -9.38 3.90
CA ASN A 161 12.45 -8.20 4.56
C ASN A 161 11.69 -7.26 3.60
N ILE A 162 11.16 -7.79 2.51
CA ILE A 162 10.33 -7.04 1.56
C ILE A 162 8.88 -7.06 2.07
N ASN A 163 8.21 -5.90 1.98
CA ASN A 163 6.83 -5.78 2.40
C ASN A 163 5.94 -6.85 1.75
N GLU A 164 5.16 -7.58 2.55
CA GLU A 164 4.30 -8.70 2.10
C GLU A 164 3.24 -8.29 1.04
N ASP A 165 2.86 -7.00 1.00
CA ASP A 165 1.98 -6.46 -0.04
C ASP A 165 2.56 -6.61 -1.46
N MET A 166 3.88 -6.83 -1.60
CA MET A 166 4.56 -7.12 -2.86
C MET A 166 4.03 -8.42 -3.48
N THR A 167 3.76 -9.46 -2.68
CA THR A 167 3.17 -10.71 -3.16
C THR A 167 1.88 -10.45 -3.92
N TYR A 168 1.02 -9.64 -3.31
CA TYR A 168 -0.26 -9.28 -3.93
C TYR A 168 -0.05 -8.45 -5.19
N SER A 169 0.79 -7.44 -5.14
CA SER A 169 1.05 -6.52 -6.26
C SER A 169 1.61 -7.24 -7.48
N LEU A 170 2.60 -8.12 -7.30
CA LEU A 170 3.16 -8.94 -8.38
C LEU A 170 2.12 -9.95 -8.90
N SER A 171 1.35 -10.57 -8.00
CA SER A 171 0.31 -11.51 -8.42
C SER A 171 -0.81 -10.85 -9.22
N GLU A 172 -1.12 -9.58 -8.98
CA GLU A 172 -2.08 -8.83 -9.80
C GLU A 172 -1.52 -8.49 -11.18
N ILE A 173 -0.26 -8.07 -11.27
CA ILE A 173 0.40 -7.73 -12.54
C ILE A 173 0.41 -8.94 -13.47
N TYR A 174 0.86 -10.09 -12.95
CA TYR A 174 1.05 -11.31 -13.73
C TYR A 174 -0.12 -12.31 -13.62
N ALA A 175 -1.26 -11.92 -13.07
CA ALA A 175 -2.41 -12.81 -12.76
C ALA A 175 -2.88 -13.68 -13.94
N TRP A 176 -2.55 -13.30 -15.17
CA TRP A 176 -2.99 -13.97 -16.39
C TRP A 176 -1.88 -14.75 -17.10
N THR A 177 -0.62 -14.52 -16.70
CA THR A 177 0.55 -15.16 -17.28
C THR A 177 1.16 -16.20 -16.35
N ILE A 178 1.06 -15.98 -15.03
CA ILE A 178 1.65 -16.84 -14.00
C ILE A 178 0.56 -17.36 -13.05
N ASP A 179 0.56 -18.67 -12.80
CA ASP A 179 -0.20 -19.27 -11.71
C ASP A 179 0.67 -19.29 -10.45
N PHE A 180 0.52 -18.28 -9.59
CA PHE A 180 1.31 -18.11 -8.37
C PHE A 180 1.15 -19.25 -7.35
N PHE A 181 0.16 -20.12 -7.50
CA PHE A 181 0.03 -21.37 -6.72
C PHE A 181 0.87 -22.51 -7.29
N ARG A 182 1.51 -22.33 -8.43
CA ARG A 182 2.32 -23.33 -9.14
C ARG A 182 3.70 -22.82 -9.51
N LEU A 183 4.22 -21.85 -8.76
CA LEU A 183 5.59 -21.43 -8.87
C LEU A 183 6.54 -22.61 -8.63
N GLN A 184 7.65 -22.61 -9.34
CA GLN A 184 8.65 -23.67 -9.24
C GLN A 184 9.88 -23.13 -8.50
N LYS A 185 10.56 -24.04 -7.81
CA LYS A 185 11.88 -23.72 -7.27
C LYS A 185 12.81 -23.30 -8.41
N GLY A 186 13.48 -22.16 -8.23
CA GLY A 186 14.33 -21.55 -9.25
C GLY A 186 13.62 -20.48 -10.12
N ASP A 187 12.28 -20.36 -10.06
CA ASP A 187 11.62 -19.16 -10.57
C ASP A 187 12.18 -17.94 -9.85
N ARG A 188 12.28 -16.79 -10.53
CA ARG A 188 12.95 -15.62 -9.95
C ARG A 188 12.32 -14.32 -10.42
N PHE A 189 12.47 -13.29 -9.60
CA PHE A 189 11.90 -11.98 -9.90
C PHE A 189 12.88 -10.85 -9.62
N LYS A 190 12.62 -9.71 -10.27
CA LYS A 190 13.21 -8.40 -9.98
C LYS A 190 12.08 -7.38 -10.01
N VAL A 191 12.16 -6.37 -9.17
CA VAL A 191 11.13 -5.34 -9.09
C VAL A 191 11.74 -3.99 -8.76
N ILE A 192 11.24 -2.94 -9.41
CA ILE A 192 11.47 -1.54 -9.08
C ILE A 192 10.12 -0.98 -8.67
N TYR A 193 10.05 -0.42 -7.47
CA TYR A 193 8.80 0.01 -6.87
C TYR A 193 8.98 1.27 -6.01
N THR A 194 7.89 1.97 -5.77
CA THR A 194 7.87 3.05 -4.80
C THR A 194 7.20 2.59 -3.52
N GLU A 195 7.77 3.00 -2.39
CA GLU A 195 7.29 2.69 -1.05
C GLU A 195 7.16 3.97 -0.23
N LYS A 196 6.14 4.02 0.60
CA LYS A 196 5.81 5.16 1.45
C LYS A 196 6.44 5.01 2.82
N PHE A 197 7.10 6.06 3.27
CA PHE A 197 7.74 6.12 4.59
C PHE A 197 7.24 7.32 5.39
N VAL A 198 7.18 7.14 6.69
CA VAL A 198 7.00 8.20 7.69
C VAL A 198 8.15 8.13 8.70
N ASP A 199 8.44 9.27 9.35
CA ASP A 199 9.53 9.36 10.33
C ASP A 199 10.86 8.80 9.77
N ASP A 200 11.14 9.10 8.51
CA ASP A 200 12.33 8.75 7.71
C ASP A 200 12.59 7.25 7.49
N SER A 201 12.08 6.36 8.32
CA SER A 201 12.43 4.94 8.23
C SER A 201 11.25 3.96 8.31
N ILE A 202 10.09 4.41 8.75
CA ILE A 202 8.96 3.52 8.99
C ILE A 202 8.14 3.35 7.72
N SER A 203 8.21 2.19 7.10
CA SER A 203 7.36 1.85 5.96
C SER A 203 5.88 1.79 6.35
N ILE A 204 5.04 2.42 5.53
CA ILE A 204 3.58 2.35 5.62
C ILE A 204 2.95 1.66 4.42
N GLY A 205 3.77 0.97 3.62
CA GLY A 205 3.36 0.11 2.52
C GLY A 205 3.82 0.57 1.15
N ILE A 206 3.69 -0.31 0.19
CA ILE A 206 4.04 -0.08 -1.20
C ILE A 206 3.08 0.95 -1.80
N ASP A 207 3.64 1.94 -2.51
CA ASP A 207 2.83 2.89 -3.28
C ASP A 207 2.44 2.27 -4.62
N ARG A 208 3.44 1.88 -5.44
CA ARG A 208 3.21 1.20 -6.73
C ARG A 208 4.47 0.50 -7.25
N ILE A 209 4.29 -0.47 -8.11
CA ILE A 209 5.38 -1.08 -8.88
C ILE A 209 5.59 -0.24 -10.15
N LYS A 210 6.84 0.15 -10.42
CA LYS A 210 7.23 0.89 -11.63
C LYS A 210 7.57 -0.04 -12.78
N ALA A 211 8.34 -1.08 -12.46
CA ALA A 211 8.70 -2.14 -13.38
C ALA A 211 8.94 -3.45 -12.63
N ALA A 212 8.67 -4.55 -13.28
CA ALA A 212 8.94 -5.87 -12.76
C ALA A 212 9.45 -6.80 -13.87
N TYR A 213 10.26 -7.75 -13.47
CA TYR A 213 10.68 -8.90 -14.24
C TYR A 213 10.34 -10.16 -13.44
N PHE A 214 9.76 -11.14 -14.09
CA PHE A 214 9.51 -12.44 -13.49
C PHE A 214 9.94 -13.53 -14.48
N GLU A 215 10.78 -14.46 -14.04
CA GLU A 215 11.13 -15.62 -14.84
C GLU A 215 10.40 -16.83 -14.27
N HIS A 216 9.51 -17.39 -15.06
CA HIS A 216 8.71 -18.56 -14.70
C HIS A 216 8.96 -19.67 -15.70
N LYS A 217 9.46 -20.82 -15.24
CA LYS A 217 9.83 -21.97 -16.11
C LYS A 217 10.83 -21.61 -17.20
N GLY A 218 11.75 -20.70 -16.92
CA GLY A 218 12.75 -20.19 -17.85
C GLY A 218 12.25 -19.15 -18.86
N GLU A 219 10.97 -18.77 -18.80
CA GLU A 219 10.39 -17.74 -19.68
C GLU A 219 10.43 -16.38 -19.01
N PRO A 220 11.09 -15.38 -19.60
CA PRO A 220 11.19 -14.02 -19.07
C PRO A 220 9.92 -13.22 -19.35
N LEU A 221 9.36 -12.61 -18.31
CA LEU A 221 8.14 -11.81 -18.36
C LEU A 221 8.41 -10.42 -17.77
N TYR A 222 8.45 -9.40 -18.61
CA TYR A 222 8.59 -8.01 -18.19
C TYR A 222 7.23 -7.35 -17.98
N ALA A 223 7.16 -6.41 -17.04
CA ALA A 223 6.00 -5.59 -16.78
C ALA A 223 6.44 -4.14 -16.48
N PHE A 224 5.88 -3.17 -17.20
CA PHE A 224 6.17 -1.75 -17.03
C PHE A 224 4.89 -0.97 -16.80
N GLU A 225 4.89 -0.14 -15.74
CA GLU A 225 3.78 0.76 -15.42
C GLU A 225 3.65 1.86 -16.47
N PHE A 226 2.44 2.05 -17.01
CA PHE A 226 2.16 3.13 -17.93
C PHE A 226 0.72 3.63 -17.82
N GLU A 227 0.53 4.95 -17.89
CA GLU A 227 -0.79 5.57 -17.92
C GLU A 227 -1.37 5.46 -19.33
N SER A 228 -2.25 4.47 -19.52
CA SER A 228 -2.81 4.10 -20.82
C SER A 228 -4.00 4.96 -21.25
N ASP A 229 -4.66 5.64 -20.31
CA ASP A 229 -5.76 6.58 -20.53
C ASP A 229 -5.63 7.75 -19.53
N PRO A 230 -4.88 8.82 -19.89
CA PRO A 230 -4.67 9.96 -18.99
C PRO A 230 -5.95 10.70 -18.62
N GLU A 231 -6.94 10.74 -19.51
CA GLU A 231 -8.22 11.41 -19.25
C GLU A 231 -9.00 10.72 -18.12
N LYS A 232 -8.85 9.38 -18.00
CA LYS A 232 -9.48 8.58 -16.94
C LYS A 232 -8.52 8.21 -15.83
N GLY A 233 -7.23 8.59 -15.92
CA GLY A 233 -6.18 8.21 -14.99
C GLY A 233 -6.07 6.68 -14.86
N ILE A 234 -6.12 5.96 -16.01
CA ILE A 234 -5.99 4.50 -16.04
C ILE A 234 -4.50 4.15 -16.18
N ILE A 235 -4.00 3.46 -15.17
CA ILE A 235 -2.63 2.94 -15.14
C ILE A 235 -2.70 1.43 -15.34
N ASP A 236 -1.98 0.93 -16.32
CA ASP A 236 -1.87 -0.47 -16.67
C ASP A 236 -0.41 -0.92 -16.72
N TYR A 237 -0.20 -2.25 -16.81
CA TYR A 237 1.13 -2.82 -17.02
C TYR A 237 1.24 -3.42 -18.41
N PHE A 238 2.38 -3.16 -19.06
CA PHE A 238 2.65 -3.59 -20.43
C PHE A 238 3.97 -4.34 -20.48
N ASP A 239 4.06 -5.33 -21.38
CA ASP A 239 5.33 -5.97 -21.68
C ASP A 239 6.23 -5.04 -22.53
N GLN A 240 7.44 -5.48 -22.80
CA GLN A 240 8.43 -4.74 -23.62
C GLN A 240 7.97 -4.46 -25.07
N ASN A 241 6.94 -5.17 -25.55
CA ASN A 241 6.35 -4.99 -26.86
C ASN A 241 5.09 -4.12 -26.83
N ALA A 242 4.82 -3.43 -25.72
CA ALA A 242 3.64 -2.63 -25.49
C ALA A 242 2.30 -3.43 -25.50
N LYS A 243 2.38 -4.75 -25.26
CA LYS A 243 1.21 -5.59 -25.06
C LYS A 243 0.75 -5.46 -23.62
N ASN A 244 -0.54 -5.14 -23.42
CA ASN A 244 -1.12 -5.02 -22.08
C ASN A 244 -1.14 -6.39 -21.37
N LEU A 245 -0.58 -6.46 -20.16
CA LEU A 245 -0.55 -7.66 -19.33
C LEU A 245 -1.87 -7.92 -18.62
N ARG A 246 -2.72 -6.90 -18.46
CA ARG A 246 -4.08 -7.09 -17.98
C ARG A 246 -4.92 -7.80 -19.05
N ARG A 247 -5.78 -8.67 -18.62
CA ARG A 247 -6.93 -9.05 -19.44
C ARG A 247 -8.09 -8.08 -19.21
N ALA A 248 -9.00 -8.03 -20.17
CA ALA A 248 -10.20 -7.20 -20.07
C ALA A 248 -11.04 -7.52 -18.82
N PHE A 249 -10.86 -8.70 -18.21
CA PHE A 249 -11.59 -9.16 -17.03
C PHE A 249 -10.67 -9.82 -16.01
N LEU A 250 -10.86 -9.51 -14.71
CA LEU A 250 -10.26 -10.28 -13.61
C LEU A 250 -10.78 -11.74 -13.61
N GLN A 251 -9.99 -12.66 -13.10
CA GLN A 251 -10.38 -14.07 -12.96
C GLN A 251 -11.60 -14.28 -12.08
N GLY A 252 -11.87 -13.35 -11.16
CA GLY A 252 -13.02 -13.40 -10.29
C GLY A 252 -13.20 -12.08 -9.51
N PRO A 253 -14.30 -11.95 -8.79
CA PRO A 253 -14.72 -10.72 -8.15
C PRO A 253 -14.13 -10.52 -6.75
N LEU A 254 -13.18 -11.31 -6.30
CA LEU A 254 -12.58 -11.25 -4.99
C LEU A 254 -11.06 -11.18 -5.10
N LYS A 255 -10.41 -10.57 -4.11
CA LYS A 255 -8.93 -10.52 -4.01
C LYS A 255 -8.33 -11.95 -3.99
N PHE A 256 -8.97 -12.85 -3.23
CA PHE A 256 -8.62 -14.28 -3.20
C PHE A 256 -9.83 -15.10 -3.64
N ASN A 257 -9.71 -15.79 -4.78
CA ASN A 257 -10.82 -16.46 -5.43
C ASN A 257 -10.87 -17.93 -5.04
N ARG A 258 -11.75 -18.30 -4.10
CA ARG A 258 -12.11 -19.69 -3.80
C ARG A 258 -13.45 -20.05 -4.43
N ILE A 259 -13.42 -20.78 -5.55
CA ILE A 259 -14.63 -21.23 -6.23
C ILE A 259 -15.28 -22.37 -5.42
N SER A 260 -16.50 -22.16 -4.97
CA SER A 260 -17.32 -23.16 -4.27
C SER A 260 -18.31 -23.88 -5.19
N SER A 261 -18.77 -23.22 -6.28
CA SER A 261 -19.65 -23.83 -7.28
C SER A 261 -19.42 -23.22 -8.66
N ARG A 262 -19.15 -24.04 -9.65
CA ARG A 262 -18.92 -23.59 -11.03
C ARG A 262 -20.22 -23.43 -11.81
N TYR A 263 -20.19 -22.71 -12.93
CA TYR A 263 -21.23 -22.66 -13.92
C TYR A 263 -21.56 -24.09 -14.38
N ASN A 264 -22.83 -24.53 -14.25
CA ASN A 264 -23.26 -25.86 -14.60
C ASN A 264 -24.77 -25.91 -14.95
N LEU A 265 -25.10 -26.12 -16.22
CA LEU A 265 -26.47 -26.19 -16.69
C LEU A 265 -27.18 -27.51 -16.31
N LYS A 266 -26.42 -28.54 -15.94
CA LYS A 266 -26.95 -29.87 -15.57
C LYS A 266 -26.73 -30.16 -14.08
N ARG A 267 -26.58 -29.10 -13.22
CA ARG A 267 -26.38 -29.27 -11.80
C ARG A 267 -27.51 -30.00 -11.11
N ARG A 268 -27.18 -31.03 -10.35
CA ARG A 268 -28.12 -31.76 -9.48
C ARG A 268 -27.72 -31.57 -8.04
N ILE A 269 -28.65 -31.32 -7.15
CA ILE A 269 -28.42 -31.13 -5.71
C ILE A 269 -29.33 -32.13 -4.98
N ALA A 270 -28.72 -32.98 -4.17
CA ALA A 270 -29.44 -34.04 -3.40
C ALA A 270 -30.55 -33.44 -2.51
N TYR A 271 -30.30 -32.30 -1.87
CA TYR A 271 -31.25 -31.55 -1.05
C TYR A 271 -32.59 -31.23 -1.80
N TYR A 272 -32.53 -31.08 -3.14
CA TYR A 272 -33.73 -30.84 -3.99
C TYR A 272 -34.18 -32.08 -4.75
N GLY A 273 -33.91 -33.27 -4.21
CA GLY A 273 -34.33 -34.54 -4.84
C GLY A 273 -33.64 -34.82 -6.17
N ASN A 274 -32.40 -34.40 -6.34
CA ASN A 274 -31.58 -34.61 -7.55
C ASN A 274 -32.17 -34.05 -8.85
N ARG A 275 -33.16 -33.18 -8.78
CA ARG A 275 -33.70 -32.49 -9.97
C ARG A 275 -32.66 -31.58 -10.58
N ILE A 276 -32.69 -31.45 -11.92
CA ILE A 276 -31.77 -30.52 -12.62
C ILE A 276 -32.13 -29.08 -12.23
N ARG A 277 -31.19 -28.39 -11.63
CA ARG A 277 -31.26 -26.96 -11.30
C ARG A 277 -30.05 -26.24 -11.88
N PRO A 278 -30.16 -25.67 -13.08
CA PRO A 278 -29.04 -24.98 -13.73
C PRO A 278 -28.46 -23.88 -12.85
N HIS A 279 -27.14 -23.88 -12.71
CA HIS A 279 -26.41 -22.81 -12.11
C HIS A 279 -25.72 -21.97 -13.20
N LYS A 280 -26.34 -20.84 -13.55
CA LYS A 280 -25.86 -19.93 -14.62
C LYS A 280 -24.91 -18.86 -14.08
N GLY A 281 -24.03 -19.22 -13.12
CA GLY A 281 -23.04 -18.36 -12.50
C GLY A 281 -21.91 -19.19 -11.89
N THR A 282 -20.92 -18.51 -11.35
CA THR A 282 -19.84 -19.12 -10.56
C THR A 282 -19.87 -18.52 -9.15
N ASP A 283 -19.91 -19.36 -8.14
CA ASP A 283 -19.94 -18.94 -6.74
C ASP A 283 -18.53 -18.90 -6.15
N PHE A 284 -18.17 -17.74 -5.64
CA PHE A 284 -16.91 -17.50 -4.95
C PHE A 284 -17.18 -17.33 -3.45
N ALA A 285 -16.73 -18.31 -2.66
CA ALA A 285 -16.95 -18.31 -1.23
C ALA A 285 -15.97 -17.38 -0.52
N ALA A 286 -16.49 -16.54 0.37
CA ALA A 286 -15.73 -15.67 1.23
C ALA A 286 -16.55 -15.25 2.46
N SER A 287 -15.89 -14.78 3.51
CA SER A 287 -16.55 -14.28 4.72
C SER A 287 -17.44 -13.08 4.44
N VAL A 288 -18.52 -12.95 5.21
CA VAL A 288 -19.41 -11.78 5.11
C VAL A 288 -18.61 -10.51 5.37
N GLY A 289 -18.73 -9.53 4.48
CA GLY A 289 -18.01 -8.26 4.56
C GLY A 289 -16.73 -8.21 3.73
N THR A 290 -16.30 -9.31 3.09
CA THR A 290 -15.21 -9.29 2.11
C THR A 290 -15.54 -8.34 0.95
N PRO A 291 -14.64 -7.45 0.52
CA PRO A 291 -14.87 -6.57 -0.62
C PRO A 291 -15.09 -7.34 -1.91
N ILE A 292 -16.11 -6.94 -2.70
CA ILE A 292 -16.38 -7.44 -4.03
C ILE A 292 -15.86 -6.42 -5.03
N LEU A 293 -15.07 -6.90 -6.00
CA LEU A 293 -14.41 -6.08 -7.00
C LEU A 293 -15.13 -6.14 -8.35
N ALA A 294 -15.16 -5.01 -9.06
CA ALA A 294 -15.56 -4.97 -10.46
C ALA A 294 -14.54 -5.76 -11.30
N THR A 295 -14.98 -6.83 -11.97
CA THR A 295 -14.06 -7.66 -12.76
C THR A 295 -13.57 -7.00 -14.04
N ALA A 296 -14.21 -5.94 -14.49
CA ALA A 296 -13.77 -5.07 -15.60
C ALA A 296 -14.36 -3.67 -15.41
N SER A 297 -13.75 -2.68 -16.08
CA SER A 297 -14.28 -1.30 -16.11
C SER A 297 -15.60 -1.24 -16.87
N GLY A 298 -16.52 -0.37 -16.44
CA GLY A 298 -17.81 -0.20 -17.10
C GLY A 298 -18.80 0.64 -16.31
N ASN A 299 -20.01 0.78 -16.87
CA ASN A 299 -21.09 1.54 -16.23
C ASN A 299 -22.01 0.62 -15.44
N VAL A 300 -22.36 1.01 -14.23
CA VAL A 300 -23.33 0.33 -13.39
C VAL A 300 -24.73 0.54 -13.99
N VAL A 301 -25.33 -0.52 -14.49
CA VAL A 301 -26.68 -0.49 -15.10
C VAL A 301 -27.77 -0.97 -14.14
N LYS A 302 -27.41 -1.70 -13.08
CA LYS A 302 -28.32 -2.09 -12.01
C LYS A 302 -27.60 -2.10 -10.67
N SER A 303 -28.21 -1.54 -9.66
CA SER A 303 -27.81 -1.62 -8.25
C SER A 303 -29.10 -1.72 -7.43
N ALA A 304 -29.57 -2.95 -7.19
CA ALA A 304 -30.92 -3.21 -6.71
C ALA A 304 -30.98 -4.43 -5.76
N TYR A 305 -32.18 -4.71 -5.26
CA TYR A 305 -32.48 -5.90 -4.48
C TYR A 305 -33.64 -6.69 -5.14
N THR A 306 -33.50 -8.02 -5.17
CA THR A 306 -34.62 -8.93 -5.49
C THR A 306 -34.60 -10.12 -4.54
N LYS A 307 -35.76 -10.77 -4.34
CA LYS A 307 -35.86 -11.92 -3.44
C LYS A 307 -34.92 -13.08 -3.85
N GLY A 308 -34.64 -13.26 -5.13
CA GLY A 308 -33.74 -14.32 -5.61
C GLY A 308 -32.27 -13.93 -5.55
N ASN A 309 -31.92 -12.77 -6.08
CA ASN A 309 -30.50 -12.31 -6.16
C ASN A 309 -30.00 -11.68 -4.86
N GLY A 310 -30.88 -11.29 -3.94
CA GLY A 310 -30.50 -10.43 -2.81
C GLY A 310 -30.10 -9.03 -3.30
N ASN A 311 -29.21 -8.37 -2.59
CA ASN A 311 -28.53 -7.17 -3.07
C ASN A 311 -27.59 -7.56 -4.20
N TYR A 312 -27.70 -6.86 -5.33
CA TYR A 312 -26.86 -7.16 -6.48
C TYR A 312 -26.49 -5.90 -7.28
N VAL A 313 -25.38 -5.99 -8.00
CA VAL A 313 -24.89 -4.99 -8.94
C VAL A 313 -24.74 -5.65 -10.32
N THR A 314 -25.10 -4.92 -11.38
CA THR A 314 -24.84 -5.31 -12.78
C THR A 314 -24.04 -4.20 -13.44
N ILE A 315 -22.93 -4.57 -14.08
CA ILE A 315 -22.03 -3.66 -14.80
C ILE A 315 -22.07 -4.00 -16.28
N LYS A 316 -22.32 -3.01 -17.12
CA LYS A 316 -22.18 -3.10 -18.58
C LYS A 316 -20.81 -2.59 -18.97
N HIS A 317 -19.96 -3.47 -19.50
CA HIS A 317 -18.59 -3.16 -19.87
C HIS A 317 -18.50 -2.59 -21.30
N ASN A 318 -19.29 -3.17 -22.20
CA ASN A 318 -19.43 -2.73 -23.59
C ASN A 318 -20.71 -3.35 -24.20
N ASN A 319 -20.84 -3.31 -25.52
CA ASN A 319 -22.02 -3.88 -26.21
C ASN A 319 -22.05 -5.42 -26.18
N THR A 320 -20.91 -6.08 -25.94
CA THR A 320 -20.77 -7.54 -25.93
C THR A 320 -20.88 -8.13 -24.53
N TYR A 321 -20.30 -7.45 -23.50
CA TYR A 321 -20.09 -8.04 -22.19
C TYR A 321 -20.75 -7.27 -21.06
N SER A 322 -21.36 -8.01 -20.15
CA SER A 322 -21.84 -7.50 -18.86
C SER A 322 -21.61 -8.53 -17.76
N THR A 323 -21.46 -8.06 -16.53
CA THR A 323 -21.29 -8.91 -15.34
C THR A 323 -22.29 -8.56 -14.26
N GLN A 324 -22.58 -9.52 -13.39
CA GLN A 324 -23.49 -9.32 -12.25
C GLN A 324 -22.96 -10.03 -11.01
N TYR A 325 -23.11 -9.38 -9.88
CA TYR A 325 -22.57 -9.77 -8.59
C TYR A 325 -23.71 -9.82 -7.57
N LEU A 326 -24.01 -10.98 -7.03
CA LEU A 326 -25.20 -11.26 -6.23
C LEU A 326 -24.87 -11.50 -4.75
N HIS A 327 -25.94 -11.57 -3.95
CA HIS A 327 -25.95 -11.94 -2.54
C HIS A 327 -25.17 -11.00 -1.62
N MET A 328 -24.96 -9.73 -2.05
CA MET A 328 -24.19 -8.74 -1.30
C MET A 328 -24.83 -8.41 0.05
N LYS A 329 -23.99 -8.18 1.08
CA LYS A 329 -24.41 -7.56 2.34
C LYS A 329 -24.87 -6.11 2.10
N LYS A 330 -24.06 -5.36 1.33
CA LYS A 330 -24.29 -3.95 1.00
C LYS A 330 -23.68 -3.65 -0.36
N ARG A 331 -24.35 -2.82 -1.14
CA ARG A 331 -23.85 -2.25 -2.40
C ARG A 331 -23.13 -0.92 -2.09
N LYS A 332 -22.03 -0.65 -2.78
CA LYS A 332 -21.28 0.61 -2.67
C LYS A 332 -21.65 1.60 -3.77
N VAL A 333 -22.00 1.09 -4.96
CA VAL A 333 -22.15 1.87 -6.20
C VAL A 333 -23.62 2.05 -6.59
N ARG A 334 -23.90 3.10 -7.40
CA ARG A 334 -25.24 3.48 -7.86
C ARG A 334 -25.36 3.29 -9.38
N VAL A 335 -26.58 3.19 -9.88
CA VAL A 335 -26.87 3.17 -11.34
C VAL A 335 -26.35 4.46 -11.98
N GLY A 336 -25.70 4.34 -13.15
CA GLY A 336 -25.07 5.42 -13.89
C GLY A 336 -23.62 5.68 -13.50
N GLU A 337 -23.12 5.14 -12.40
CA GLU A 337 -21.74 5.30 -11.95
C GLU A 337 -20.79 4.47 -12.84
N TYR A 338 -19.68 5.09 -13.26
CA TYR A 338 -18.58 4.38 -13.92
C TYR A 338 -17.64 3.81 -12.88
N VAL A 339 -17.30 2.53 -13.02
CA VAL A 339 -16.34 1.83 -12.16
C VAL A 339 -15.15 1.34 -12.98
N LYS A 340 -13.98 1.40 -12.41
CA LYS A 340 -12.76 0.82 -12.98
C LYS A 340 -12.64 -0.64 -12.58
N GLN A 341 -11.93 -1.44 -13.37
CA GLN A 341 -11.55 -2.80 -12.99
C GLN A 341 -10.80 -2.77 -11.63
N GLY A 342 -11.19 -3.64 -10.70
CA GLY A 342 -10.63 -3.68 -9.34
C GLY A 342 -11.33 -2.76 -8.33
N ASP A 343 -12.22 -1.86 -8.74
CA ASP A 343 -12.98 -1.03 -7.80
C ASP A 343 -13.90 -1.87 -6.92
N VAL A 344 -13.97 -1.53 -5.63
CA VAL A 344 -14.90 -2.14 -4.69
C VAL A 344 -16.31 -1.68 -4.99
N ILE A 345 -17.21 -2.60 -5.38
CA ILE A 345 -18.61 -2.32 -5.74
C ILE A 345 -19.61 -2.72 -4.65
N GLY A 346 -19.17 -3.44 -3.63
CA GLY A 346 -19.98 -3.89 -2.51
C GLY A 346 -19.21 -4.89 -1.64
N TRP A 347 -19.94 -5.59 -0.80
CA TRP A 347 -19.36 -6.56 0.15
C TRP A 347 -20.16 -7.86 0.14
N VAL A 348 -19.43 -8.99 0.26
CA VAL A 348 -20.02 -10.33 0.37
C VAL A 348 -21.04 -10.39 1.49
N GLY A 349 -22.16 -11.05 1.22
CA GLY A 349 -23.23 -11.24 2.17
C GLY A 349 -23.91 -12.61 2.02
N MET A 350 -25.14 -12.67 2.50
CA MET A 350 -26.03 -13.82 2.44
C MET A 350 -27.47 -13.38 2.09
N THR A 351 -27.64 -12.30 1.33
CA THR A 351 -28.98 -11.80 0.99
C THR A 351 -29.56 -12.55 -0.21
N GLY A 352 -30.88 -12.69 -0.26
CA GLY A 352 -31.56 -13.43 -1.32
C GLY A 352 -31.59 -14.95 -1.12
N ASN A 353 -31.65 -15.71 -2.20
CA ASN A 353 -31.73 -17.17 -2.16
C ASN A 353 -30.33 -17.80 -2.20
N THR A 354 -29.73 -17.98 -1.02
CA THR A 354 -28.40 -18.56 -0.83
C THR A 354 -28.32 -19.39 0.44
N SER A 355 -27.44 -20.38 0.47
CA SER A 355 -27.21 -21.28 1.62
C SER A 355 -25.98 -20.92 2.46
N GLY A 356 -25.17 -19.94 2.03
CA GLY A 356 -23.96 -19.55 2.75
C GLY A 356 -23.31 -18.30 2.16
N PRO A 357 -22.30 -17.72 2.87
CA PRO A 357 -21.65 -16.50 2.43
C PRO A 357 -20.85 -16.73 1.15
N HIS A 358 -21.21 -16.03 0.07
CA HIS A 358 -20.50 -16.04 -1.21
C HIS A 358 -20.93 -14.87 -2.08
N VAL A 359 -20.22 -14.61 -3.15
CA VAL A 359 -20.69 -13.83 -4.29
C VAL A 359 -20.97 -14.77 -5.47
N CYS A 360 -22.20 -14.76 -5.98
CA CYS A 360 -22.53 -15.44 -7.22
C CYS A 360 -22.20 -14.49 -8.37
N TYR A 361 -21.18 -14.82 -9.14
CA TYR A 361 -20.70 -14.06 -10.29
C TYR A 361 -21.32 -14.61 -11.56
N ARG A 362 -22.03 -13.75 -12.30
CA ARG A 362 -22.63 -14.08 -13.58
C ARG A 362 -22.02 -13.27 -14.69
N PHE A 363 -21.81 -13.89 -15.83
CA PHE A 363 -21.16 -13.30 -16.99
C PHE A 363 -22.08 -13.44 -18.24
N TRP A 364 -22.26 -12.34 -18.96
CA TRP A 364 -23.01 -12.30 -20.20
C TRP A 364 -22.12 -11.94 -21.37
N LYS A 365 -22.32 -12.66 -22.49
CA LYS A 365 -21.75 -12.34 -23.80
C LYS A 365 -22.92 -12.26 -24.80
N ASN A 366 -23.07 -11.12 -25.47
CA ASN A 366 -24.17 -10.86 -26.41
C ASN A 366 -25.56 -11.17 -25.82
N GLY A 367 -25.79 -10.76 -24.57
CA GLY A 367 -27.06 -10.98 -23.88
C GLY A 367 -27.31 -12.38 -23.34
N GLN A 368 -26.44 -13.36 -23.58
CA GLN A 368 -26.54 -14.72 -23.07
C GLN A 368 -25.60 -14.96 -21.88
N GLN A 369 -26.09 -15.66 -20.85
CA GLN A 369 -25.25 -16.09 -19.74
C GLN A 369 -24.34 -17.24 -20.18
N VAL A 370 -23.03 -17.05 -19.97
CA VAL A 370 -22.00 -18.01 -20.35
C VAL A 370 -21.02 -18.27 -19.18
N ASP A 371 -20.31 -19.40 -19.27
CA ASP A 371 -19.20 -19.69 -18.36
C ASP A 371 -17.98 -18.83 -18.75
N PRO A 372 -17.56 -17.86 -17.92
CA PRO A 372 -16.43 -16.98 -18.24
C PRO A 372 -15.13 -17.75 -18.42
N PHE A 373 -14.94 -18.87 -17.73
CA PHE A 373 -13.71 -19.69 -17.79
C PHE A 373 -13.58 -20.49 -19.08
N LYS A 374 -14.67 -20.62 -19.84
CA LYS A 374 -14.69 -21.27 -21.17
C LYS A 374 -14.67 -20.27 -22.32
N GLN A 375 -14.66 -18.96 -22.02
CA GLN A 375 -14.62 -17.95 -23.07
C GLN A 375 -13.18 -17.56 -23.39
N LYS A 376 -12.87 -17.42 -24.68
CA LYS A 376 -11.74 -16.59 -25.11
C LYS A 376 -12.13 -15.14 -24.85
N LEU A 377 -11.70 -14.61 -23.70
CA LEU A 377 -11.90 -13.20 -23.38
C LEU A 377 -10.84 -12.37 -24.11
N PRO A 378 -11.21 -11.15 -24.55
CA PRO A 378 -10.24 -10.28 -25.21
C PRO A 378 -9.12 -9.90 -24.23
N ASP A 379 -7.93 -9.68 -24.77
CA ASP A 379 -6.89 -8.97 -24.05
C ASP A 379 -7.36 -7.53 -23.74
N ALA A 380 -6.79 -6.88 -22.75
CA ALA A 380 -7.04 -5.46 -22.53
C ALA A 380 -6.61 -4.67 -23.78
N LYS A 381 -7.17 -3.46 -23.94
CA LYS A 381 -6.84 -2.62 -25.09
C LYS A 381 -5.31 -2.40 -25.18
N PRO A 382 -4.71 -2.62 -26.34
CA PRO A 382 -3.31 -2.27 -26.54
C PRO A 382 -3.13 -0.75 -26.38
N ILE A 383 -1.91 -0.33 -26.11
CA ILE A 383 -1.54 1.10 -26.13
C ILE A 383 -1.91 1.70 -27.49
N SER A 384 -2.50 2.89 -27.49
CA SER A 384 -2.76 3.62 -28.73
C SER A 384 -1.46 3.92 -29.47
N SER A 385 -1.50 4.00 -30.80
CA SER A 385 -0.30 4.28 -31.61
C SER A 385 0.42 5.56 -31.18
N GLU A 386 -0.32 6.56 -30.75
CA GLU A 386 0.19 7.86 -30.28
C GLU A 386 0.96 7.76 -28.95
N LEU A 387 0.59 6.82 -28.09
CA LEU A 387 1.22 6.62 -26.79
C LEU A 387 2.40 5.64 -26.83
N LYS A 388 2.57 4.88 -27.91
CA LYS A 388 3.67 3.89 -28.02
C LYS A 388 5.05 4.50 -27.86
N SER A 389 5.32 5.65 -28.49
CA SER A 389 6.60 6.33 -28.37
C SER A 389 6.84 6.84 -26.94
N LYS A 390 5.81 7.38 -26.29
CA LYS A 390 5.90 7.80 -24.87
C LYS A 390 6.12 6.63 -23.94
N PHE A 391 5.49 5.50 -24.22
CA PHE A 391 5.72 4.26 -23.49
C PHE A 391 7.18 3.79 -23.62
N ALA A 392 7.71 3.74 -24.84
CA ALA A 392 9.09 3.29 -25.08
C ALA A 392 10.11 4.15 -24.32
N VAL A 393 9.96 5.48 -24.37
CA VAL A 393 10.84 6.42 -23.64
C VAL A 393 10.78 6.20 -22.13
N LYS A 394 9.60 5.89 -21.57
CA LYS A 394 9.45 5.61 -20.14
C LYS A 394 9.96 4.24 -19.75
N MET A 395 9.77 3.24 -20.61
CA MET A 395 10.06 1.84 -20.37
C MET A 395 11.57 1.55 -20.39
N GLU A 396 12.31 2.09 -21.37
CA GLU A 396 13.70 1.75 -21.63
C GLU A 396 14.62 1.92 -20.41
N PRO A 397 14.60 3.04 -19.68
CA PRO A 397 15.44 3.20 -18.49
C PRO A 397 15.13 2.17 -17.38
N TYR A 398 13.87 1.82 -17.19
CA TYR A 398 13.48 0.80 -16.21
C TYR A 398 13.89 -0.60 -16.67
N LYS A 399 13.84 -0.87 -17.97
CA LYS A 399 14.31 -2.15 -18.50
C LYS A 399 15.80 -2.32 -18.28
N GLU A 400 16.61 -1.32 -18.61
CA GLU A 400 18.05 -1.32 -18.35
C GLU A 400 18.36 -1.53 -16.87
N GLN A 401 17.63 -0.84 -15.98
CA GLN A 401 17.80 -1.01 -14.54
C GLN A 401 17.45 -2.43 -14.08
N LEU A 402 16.32 -2.99 -14.53
CA LEU A 402 15.93 -4.38 -14.20
C LEU A 402 16.99 -5.39 -14.70
N ASP A 403 17.52 -5.17 -15.90
CA ASP A 403 18.52 -6.07 -16.48
C ASP A 403 19.83 -6.04 -15.67
N CYS A 404 20.17 -4.89 -15.07
CA CYS A 404 21.35 -4.71 -14.22
C CYS A 404 21.20 -5.26 -12.79
N ILE A 405 19.99 -5.44 -12.26
CA ILE A 405 19.79 -6.01 -10.91
C ILE A 405 20.23 -7.47 -10.89
N GLY A 406 21.09 -7.85 -9.94
CA GLY A 406 21.44 -9.26 -9.68
C GLY A 406 20.28 -10.03 -9.02
N PHE A 407 20.32 -11.36 -9.03
CA PHE A 407 19.34 -12.19 -8.32
C PHE A 407 19.77 -12.58 -6.90
N GLU A 408 20.99 -12.22 -6.50
CA GLU A 408 21.52 -12.56 -5.17
C GLU A 408 21.17 -11.53 -4.10
N GLU A 409 20.61 -10.39 -4.48
CA GLU A 409 20.21 -9.32 -3.55
C GLU A 409 18.89 -9.68 -2.86
N SER A 410 18.98 -10.01 -1.58
CA SER A 410 17.82 -10.40 -0.75
C SER A 410 17.20 -9.24 0.03
N THR A 411 17.76 -8.03 -0.04
CA THR A 411 17.29 -6.83 0.68
C THR A 411 16.91 -5.71 -0.28
N PRO A 412 15.86 -4.93 0.02
CA PRO A 412 15.51 -3.76 -0.77
C PRO A 412 16.66 -2.73 -0.76
N VAL A 413 17.09 -2.30 -1.94
CA VAL A 413 18.14 -1.30 -2.12
C VAL A 413 17.53 -0.02 -2.70
N GLN A 414 17.96 1.14 -2.18
CA GLN A 414 17.54 2.42 -2.74
C GLN A 414 18.21 2.66 -4.09
N MET A 415 17.42 3.03 -5.12
CA MET A 415 17.90 3.13 -6.50
C MET A 415 19.02 4.17 -6.69
N ALA A 416 19.08 5.20 -5.85
CA ALA A 416 20.18 6.17 -5.87
C ALA A 416 21.55 5.52 -5.59
N ASP A 417 21.59 4.56 -4.65
CA ASP A 417 22.82 3.85 -4.28
C ASP A 417 23.27 2.89 -5.39
N PHE A 418 22.29 2.30 -6.11
CA PHE A 418 22.56 1.42 -7.24
C PHE A 418 23.26 2.14 -8.39
N GLN A 419 22.86 3.38 -8.70
CA GLN A 419 23.51 4.17 -9.76
C GLN A 419 24.95 4.57 -9.42
N GLN A 420 25.27 4.79 -8.14
CA GLN A 420 26.64 5.09 -7.70
C GLN A 420 27.55 3.84 -7.79
N ASN A 421 27.06 2.68 -7.36
CA ASN A 421 27.84 1.44 -7.39
C ASN A 421 28.17 0.98 -8.83
N ASN A 422 27.25 1.15 -9.77
CA ASN A 422 27.50 0.82 -11.18
C ASN A 422 28.46 1.79 -11.87
N LYS A 423 28.52 3.06 -11.48
CA LYS A 423 29.53 4.00 -11.99
C LYS A 423 30.93 3.65 -11.50
N ASN A 424 31.06 3.22 -10.24
CA ASN A 424 32.34 2.83 -9.67
C ASN A 424 32.84 1.48 -10.21
N GLY A 425 31.94 0.52 -10.51
CA GLY A 425 32.31 -0.77 -11.10
C GLY A 425 32.80 -0.70 -12.55
N LYS A 426 32.36 0.29 -13.33
CA LYS A 426 32.84 0.49 -14.71
C LYS A 426 34.22 1.14 -14.79
N ASN A 427 34.67 1.84 -13.72
CA ASN A 427 35.99 2.46 -13.70
C ASN A 427 37.12 1.54 -13.23
N THR A 428 36.80 0.36 -12.69
CA THR A 428 37.80 -0.62 -12.23
C THR A 428 38.12 -1.70 -13.25
N SER A 429 37.41 -1.77 -14.40
CA SER A 429 37.65 -2.72 -15.48
C SER A 429 38.45 -2.16 -16.70
N GLN A 430 39.03 -0.94 -16.57
CA GLN A 430 39.87 -0.31 -17.58
C GLN A 430 41.27 0.12 -17.04
N SER A 431 41.81 -0.62 -16.08
CA SER A 431 43.20 -0.43 -15.66
C SER A 431 43.98 -1.75 -15.87
#